data_8c213d9c9e0b09bda984aaf0bbdf97e9
#
_entry.id   8c213d9c9e0b09bda984aaf0bbdf97e9
#
_cell.length_a   1.000
_cell.length_b   1.000
_cell.length_c   1.000
_cell.angle_alpha   90.00
_cell.angle_beta   90.00
_cell.angle_gamma   90.00
#
_symmetry.space_group_name_H-M   'P 1'
#
loop_
_entity.id
_entity.type
_entity.pdbx_description
1 polymer ?
#
loop_
_entity_poly.entity_id
_entity_poly.type
_entity_poly.pdbx_seq_one_letter_code
_entity_poly.pdbx_strand_id
1 'polypeptide(L)'
;GKVSKRGFITGVLSTLACGANAGPLERSLRPKLRPGSLSSGSKPAPSDLGKVIEAAKLSGSVGCAVADVSTGDILEGYGDDIALPPASVVKSITALYALAHLGPAFRFSTRLVATGPIQNGVLTGDLILVGSGDPSLDTDHLAGLVSELMKTGLRSVKGRFIVDGSALTMTPQIDEEQP
;
A
#
# COMPACT_ATOMS: atom_id res chain seq x y z
N GLY A 1 -18.01 -9.62 22.59
CA GLY A 1 -18.79 -10.83 22.45
C GLY A 1 -18.20 -11.70 21.36
N LYS A 2 -17.91 -12.98 21.67
CA LYS A 2 -17.31 -13.95 20.73
C LYS A 2 -18.29 -14.20 19.57
N VAL A 3 -17.88 -13.89 18.35
CA VAL A 3 -18.61 -14.24 17.13
C VAL A 3 -18.42 -15.74 16.87
N SER A 4 -19.50 -16.49 16.93
CA SER A 4 -19.52 -17.92 16.65
C SER A 4 -19.30 -18.20 15.18
N LYS A 5 -18.30 -19.04 14.86
CA LYS A 5 -17.94 -19.49 13.50
C LYS A 5 -18.93 -20.55 13.00
N ARG A 6 -20.14 -20.20 12.56
CA ARG A 6 -21.00 -21.15 11.84
C ARG A 6 -21.83 -20.44 10.78
N GLY A 7 -21.44 -20.65 9.54
CA GLY A 7 -22.20 -20.26 8.35
C GLY A 7 -21.42 -19.36 7.40
N PHE A 8 -20.41 -19.90 6.73
CA PHE A 8 -19.76 -19.22 5.61
C PHE A 8 -20.62 -19.42 4.37
N ILE A 9 -21.21 -18.35 3.87
CA ILE A 9 -21.54 -18.28 2.45
C ILE A 9 -20.38 -17.54 1.81
N THR A 10 -19.43 -18.32 1.36
CA THR A 10 -18.37 -17.84 0.50
C THR A 10 -18.96 -17.67 -0.89
N GLY A 11 -19.42 -16.46 -1.19
CA GLY A 11 -19.50 -16.02 -2.56
C GLY A 11 -18.07 -15.95 -3.06
N VAL A 12 -17.62 -17.04 -3.68
CA VAL A 12 -16.29 -17.11 -4.26
C VAL A 12 -16.29 -16.21 -5.48
N LEU A 13 -15.89 -14.95 -5.33
CA LEU A 13 -15.16 -14.32 -6.41
C LEU A 13 -13.87 -15.12 -6.49
N SER A 14 -13.73 -15.94 -7.54
CA SER A 14 -12.53 -16.70 -7.81
C SER A 14 -11.41 -15.77 -8.23
N THR A 15 -10.85 -15.05 -7.29
CA THR A 15 -9.46 -14.69 -7.34
C THR A 15 -8.74 -15.85 -6.69
N LEU A 16 -7.98 -16.60 -7.47
CA LEU A 16 -7.05 -17.58 -6.95
C LEU A 16 -6.19 -16.88 -5.89
N ALA A 17 -6.59 -16.99 -4.64
CA ALA A 17 -5.74 -16.66 -3.52
C ALA A 17 -4.71 -17.77 -3.43
N CYS A 18 -3.61 -17.62 -4.14
CA CYS A 18 -2.39 -18.33 -3.85
C CYS A 18 -2.01 -17.93 -2.43
N GLY A 19 -2.27 -18.78 -1.47
CA GLY A 19 -1.96 -18.56 -0.06
C GLY A 19 -0.44 -18.50 0.10
N ALA A 20 0.11 -17.31 -0.01
CA ALA A 20 1.40 -17.01 0.58
C ALA A 20 1.15 -16.86 2.08
N ASN A 21 1.42 -17.91 2.86
CA ASN A 21 1.59 -17.85 4.30
C ASN A 21 2.85 -17.02 4.59
N ALA A 22 2.74 -15.70 4.45
CA ALA A 22 3.72 -14.80 5.00
C ALA A 22 3.41 -14.70 6.49
N GLY A 23 4.02 -15.57 7.28
CA GLY A 23 4.09 -15.36 8.73
C GLY A 23 4.72 -14.01 9.04
N PRO A 24 4.41 -13.38 10.18
CA PRO A 24 5.06 -12.14 10.57
C PRO A 24 6.58 -12.39 10.57
N LEU A 25 7.32 -11.57 9.84
CA LEU A 25 8.77 -11.64 9.83
C LEU A 25 9.28 -11.28 11.23
N GLU A 26 9.84 -12.23 11.94
CA GLU A 26 10.42 -12.05 13.29
C GLU A 26 11.61 -11.07 13.29
N ARG A 27 12.10 -10.67 12.14
CA ARG A 27 13.16 -9.68 11.98
C ARG A 27 12.88 -8.77 10.80
N SER A 28 12.78 -7.47 11.09
CA SER A 28 12.92 -6.44 10.06
C SER A 28 14.29 -6.60 9.39
N LEU A 29 14.31 -6.94 8.12
CA LEU A 29 15.52 -6.90 7.33
C LEU A 29 15.94 -5.44 7.21
N ARG A 30 16.75 -4.97 8.17
CA ARG A 30 17.41 -3.67 7.97
C ARG A 30 18.18 -3.74 6.68
N PRO A 31 18.06 -2.75 5.79
CA PRO A 31 18.92 -2.67 4.62
C PRO A 31 20.36 -2.78 5.11
N LYS A 32 21.10 -3.77 4.63
CA LYS A 32 22.53 -3.81 4.88
C LYS A 32 23.11 -2.56 4.22
N LEU A 33 23.87 -1.78 4.98
CA LEU A 33 24.72 -0.75 4.39
C LEU A 33 25.46 -1.40 3.23
N ARG A 34 25.38 -0.78 2.05
CA ARG A 34 26.10 -1.22 0.87
C ARG A 34 27.57 -1.39 1.27
N PRO A 35 28.25 -2.53 1.02
CA PRO A 35 29.66 -2.67 1.29
C PRO A 35 30.40 -1.72 0.32
N GLY A 36 31.06 -0.75 0.87
CA GLY A 36 31.71 0.33 0.18
C GLY A 36 31.11 1.62 0.72
N SER A 37 31.72 2.16 1.81
CA SER A 37 31.58 3.56 2.10
C SER A 37 31.80 4.30 0.79
N LEU A 38 30.91 5.23 0.46
CA LEU A 38 31.22 6.23 -0.54
C LEU A 38 32.59 6.79 -0.19
N SER A 39 33.64 6.26 -0.79
CA SER A 39 34.93 6.87 -0.69
C SER A 39 34.71 8.26 -1.24
N SER A 40 35.05 9.28 -0.45
CA SER A 40 35.15 10.65 -0.90
C SER A 40 36.22 10.69 -1.99
N GLY A 41 35.87 10.15 -3.15
CA GLY A 41 36.62 10.30 -4.36
C GLY A 41 36.64 11.79 -4.66
N SER A 42 37.80 12.27 -5.04
CA SER A 42 38.11 13.62 -5.44
C SER A 42 36.91 14.33 -6.06
N LYS A 43 36.55 15.50 -5.50
CA LYS A 43 35.52 16.38 -6.02
C LYS A 43 35.56 16.39 -7.55
N PRO A 44 34.52 15.92 -8.26
CA PRO A 44 34.53 15.91 -9.71
C PRO A 44 34.77 17.32 -10.23
N ALA A 45 35.44 17.47 -11.39
CA ALA A 45 35.50 18.74 -12.09
C ALA A 45 34.07 19.31 -12.26
N PRO A 46 33.91 20.66 -12.33
CA PRO A 46 32.57 21.25 -12.41
C PRO A 46 31.82 20.62 -13.57
N SER A 47 30.83 19.81 -13.19
CA SER A 47 30.03 19.01 -14.10
C SER A 47 29.14 19.94 -14.93
N ASP A 48 28.75 19.50 -16.10
CA ASP A 48 27.76 20.23 -16.91
C ASP A 48 26.41 20.34 -16.14
N LEU A 49 26.13 19.40 -15.25
CA LEU A 49 24.97 19.40 -14.36
C LEU A 49 24.94 20.64 -13.46
N GLY A 50 26.07 20.99 -12.81
CA GLY A 50 26.17 22.20 -11.98
C GLY A 50 25.84 23.47 -12.74
N LYS A 51 26.34 23.60 -13.95
CA LYS A 51 26.09 24.76 -14.82
C LYS A 51 24.61 24.84 -15.22
N VAL A 52 23.97 23.71 -15.48
CA VAL A 52 22.54 23.65 -15.82
C VAL A 52 21.68 24.09 -14.62
N ILE A 53 22.00 23.58 -13.43
CA ILE A 53 21.27 23.93 -12.20
C ILE A 53 21.44 25.43 -11.86
N GLU A 54 22.65 25.96 -11.95
CA GLU A 54 22.91 27.39 -11.73
C GLU A 54 22.19 28.26 -12.75
N ALA A 55 22.19 27.86 -14.03
CA ALA A 55 21.49 28.58 -15.08
C ALA A 55 19.97 28.58 -14.90
N ALA A 56 19.42 27.54 -14.27
CA ALA A 56 17.99 27.43 -13.99
C ALA A 56 17.50 28.40 -12.91
N LYS A 57 18.41 29.03 -12.14
CA LYS A 57 18.10 30.03 -11.09
C LYS A 57 17.00 29.56 -10.13
N LEU A 58 17.06 28.30 -9.72
CA LEU A 58 16.10 27.74 -8.78
C LEU A 58 16.28 28.38 -7.39
N SER A 59 15.17 28.64 -6.72
CA SER A 59 15.19 29.08 -5.32
C SER A 59 15.30 27.86 -4.40
N GLY A 60 16.06 27.99 -3.31
CA GLY A 60 16.24 26.94 -2.31
C GLY A 60 17.45 26.04 -2.59
N SER A 61 17.56 24.96 -1.83
CA SER A 61 18.63 23.98 -1.95
C SER A 61 18.26 22.92 -2.99
N VAL A 62 19.24 22.59 -3.84
CA VAL A 62 19.08 21.56 -4.89
C VAL A 62 20.09 20.45 -4.65
N GLY A 63 19.62 19.22 -4.60
CA GLY A 63 20.47 18.02 -4.61
C GLY A 63 20.14 17.18 -5.84
N CYS A 64 21.16 16.77 -6.58
CA CYS A 64 21.02 15.94 -7.74
C CYS A 64 22.20 14.97 -7.86
N ALA A 65 21.95 13.74 -8.25
CA ALA A 65 22.98 12.75 -8.51
C ALA A 65 22.60 11.87 -9.70
N VAL A 66 23.60 11.53 -10.51
CA VAL A 66 23.50 10.52 -11.56
C VAL A 66 24.36 9.34 -11.15
N ALA A 67 23.79 8.15 -11.13
CA ALA A 67 24.49 6.94 -10.72
C ALA A 67 24.37 5.84 -11.77
N ASP A 68 25.42 5.03 -11.89
CA ASP A 68 25.32 3.77 -12.62
C ASP A 68 24.44 2.80 -11.86
N VAL A 69 23.38 2.31 -12.50
CA VAL A 69 22.38 1.43 -11.86
C VAL A 69 22.99 0.07 -11.51
N SER A 70 23.96 -0.41 -12.27
CA SER A 70 24.55 -1.73 -12.09
C SER A 70 25.58 -1.75 -10.95
N THR A 71 26.40 -0.71 -10.84
CA THR A 71 27.46 -0.61 -9.83
C THR A 71 27.05 0.23 -8.64
N GLY A 72 26.17 1.22 -8.86
CA GLY A 72 25.78 2.22 -7.88
C GLY A 72 26.79 3.34 -7.71
N ASP A 73 27.78 3.42 -8.59
CA ASP A 73 28.76 4.51 -8.57
C ASP A 73 28.12 5.83 -8.98
N ILE A 74 28.44 6.90 -8.25
CA ILE A 74 28.01 8.25 -8.61
C ILE A 74 28.87 8.74 -9.76
N LEU A 75 28.27 8.96 -10.91
CA LEU A 75 28.92 9.47 -12.11
C LEU A 75 29.03 10.99 -12.09
N GLU A 76 27.99 11.64 -11.58
CA GLU A 76 27.89 13.08 -11.50
C GLU A 76 27.01 13.48 -10.31
N GLY A 77 27.37 14.51 -9.56
CA GLY A 77 26.63 14.98 -8.39
C GLY A 77 26.69 16.50 -8.23
N TYR A 78 25.61 17.06 -7.70
CA TYR A 78 25.51 18.47 -7.31
C TYR A 78 24.70 18.54 -6.02
N GLY A 79 25.32 18.92 -4.89
CA GLY A 79 24.66 18.93 -3.59
C GLY A 79 24.06 17.58 -3.18
N ASP A 80 24.64 16.50 -3.64
CA ASP A 80 24.16 15.11 -3.43
C ASP A 80 24.40 14.62 -2.01
N ASP A 81 25.18 15.36 -1.22
CA ASP A 81 25.41 15.19 0.22
C ASP A 81 24.42 15.99 1.10
N ILE A 82 23.59 16.85 0.51
CA ILE A 82 22.63 17.67 1.25
C ILE A 82 21.43 16.82 1.64
N ALA A 83 21.12 16.77 2.93
CA ALA A 83 19.89 16.13 3.43
C ALA A 83 18.67 16.98 3.08
N LEU A 84 17.89 16.59 2.11
CA LEU A 84 16.66 17.23 1.70
C LEU A 84 15.44 16.37 2.04
N PRO A 85 14.26 16.98 2.31
CA PRO A 85 13.04 16.21 2.49
C PRO A 85 12.71 15.38 1.25
N PRO A 86 12.51 14.06 1.39
CA PRO A 86 12.31 13.19 0.25
C PRO A 86 10.95 13.38 -0.45
N ALA A 87 10.00 14.04 0.19
CA ALA A 87 8.64 14.22 -0.31
C ALA A 87 8.07 12.90 -0.89
N SER A 88 7.49 12.94 -2.07
CA SER A 88 6.89 11.74 -2.69
C SER A 88 7.91 10.68 -3.15
N VAL A 89 9.20 10.96 -3.16
CA VAL A 89 10.24 9.96 -3.47
C VAL A 89 10.23 8.83 -2.43
N VAL A 90 9.80 9.10 -1.20
CA VAL A 90 9.66 8.08 -0.15
C VAL A 90 8.69 6.94 -0.56
N LYS A 91 7.79 7.18 -1.50
CA LYS A 91 6.86 6.15 -2.02
C LYS A 91 7.61 5.01 -2.71
N SER A 92 8.76 5.27 -3.32
CA SER A 92 9.59 4.22 -3.91
C SER A 92 10.12 3.25 -2.85
N ILE A 93 10.52 3.78 -1.69
CA ILE A 93 10.96 2.99 -0.54
C ILE A 93 9.80 2.17 0.02
N THR A 94 8.62 2.80 0.18
CA THR A 94 7.40 2.12 0.63
C THR A 94 7.02 0.99 -0.32
N ALA A 95 7.05 1.23 -1.63
CA ALA A 95 6.75 0.22 -2.63
C ALA A 95 7.75 -0.94 -2.61
N LEU A 96 9.03 -0.64 -2.49
CA LEU A 96 10.09 -1.66 -2.38
C LEU A 96 9.89 -2.52 -1.12
N TYR A 97 9.58 -1.88 0.01
CA TYR A 97 9.31 -2.57 1.26
C TYR A 97 8.07 -3.47 1.14
N ALA A 98 6.99 -2.96 0.55
CA ALA A 98 5.77 -3.73 0.34
C ALA A 98 6.03 -4.95 -0.57
N LEU A 99 6.74 -4.76 -1.68
CA LEU A 99 7.10 -5.87 -2.58
C LEU A 99 7.98 -6.92 -1.90
N ALA A 100 8.92 -6.49 -1.05
CA ALA A 100 9.81 -7.40 -0.33
C ALA A 100 9.07 -8.23 0.75
N HIS A 101 8.02 -7.65 1.39
CA HIS A 101 7.34 -8.28 2.53
C HIS A 101 6.04 -8.98 2.13
N LEU A 102 5.29 -8.42 1.20
CA LEU A 102 4.01 -8.94 0.76
C LEU A 102 4.13 -9.74 -0.55
N GLY A 103 5.16 -9.46 -1.34
CA GLY A 103 5.35 -10.04 -2.66
C GLY A 103 4.47 -9.39 -3.74
N PRO A 104 4.82 -9.59 -5.02
CA PRO A 104 4.11 -8.95 -6.14
C PRO A 104 2.70 -9.52 -6.38
N ALA A 105 2.41 -10.68 -5.83
CA ALA A 105 1.10 -11.32 -5.95
C ALA A 105 0.10 -10.93 -4.86
N PHE A 106 0.51 -10.13 -3.87
CA PHE A 106 -0.39 -9.69 -2.82
C PHE A 106 -1.57 -8.90 -3.39
N ARG A 107 -2.75 -9.14 -2.85
CA ARG A 107 -3.99 -8.41 -3.19
C ARG A 107 -4.76 -8.12 -1.93
N PHE A 108 -5.28 -6.92 -1.84
CA PHE A 108 -6.28 -6.58 -0.85
C PHE A 108 -7.61 -7.28 -1.16
N SER A 109 -8.44 -7.50 -0.16
CA SER A 109 -9.74 -8.13 -0.35
C SER A 109 -10.81 -7.48 0.50
N THR A 110 -11.78 -6.84 -0.13
CA THR A 110 -13.00 -6.38 0.52
C THR A 110 -14.07 -7.46 0.38
N ARG A 111 -14.74 -7.80 1.47
CA ARG A 111 -15.65 -8.95 1.52
C ARG A 111 -16.99 -8.59 2.13
N LEU A 112 -18.06 -9.21 1.63
CA LEU A 112 -19.37 -9.24 2.31
C LEU A 112 -19.52 -10.58 3.04
N VAL A 113 -19.84 -10.52 4.31
CA VAL A 113 -20.00 -11.68 5.20
C VAL A 113 -21.41 -11.67 5.81
N ALA A 114 -22.09 -12.79 5.69
CA ALA A 114 -23.39 -13.01 6.33
C ALA A 114 -23.21 -13.74 7.66
N THR A 115 -23.92 -13.33 8.71
CA THR A 115 -23.84 -13.95 10.03
C THR A 115 -24.92 -15.01 10.28
N GLY A 116 -25.83 -15.21 9.32
CA GLY A 116 -26.93 -16.16 9.43
C GLY A 116 -27.27 -16.82 8.10
N PRO A 117 -28.27 -17.69 8.10
CA PRO A 117 -28.70 -18.41 6.90
C PRO A 117 -29.45 -17.48 5.94
N ILE A 118 -29.28 -17.76 4.63
CA ILE A 118 -30.09 -17.19 3.57
C ILE A 118 -31.12 -18.24 3.16
N GLN A 119 -32.42 -17.93 3.32
CA GLN A 119 -33.50 -18.78 2.91
C GLN A 119 -34.50 -17.97 2.09
N ASN A 120 -34.89 -18.49 0.92
CA ASN A 120 -35.82 -17.81 0.00
C ASN A 120 -35.41 -16.37 -0.32
N GLY A 121 -34.10 -16.08 -0.40
CA GLY A 121 -33.55 -14.75 -0.68
C GLY A 121 -33.56 -13.80 0.53
N VAL A 122 -33.84 -14.29 1.73
CA VAL A 122 -33.83 -13.50 2.97
C VAL A 122 -32.69 -13.95 3.86
N LEU A 123 -31.77 -13.04 4.20
CA LEU A 123 -30.74 -13.26 5.21
C LEU A 123 -31.36 -13.03 6.60
N THR A 124 -31.35 -14.07 7.45
CA THR A 124 -31.73 -13.96 8.86
C THR A 124 -30.44 -13.80 9.69
N GLY A 125 -29.95 -12.57 9.77
CA GLY A 125 -28.68 -12.20 10.40
C GLY A 125 -28.16 -10.89 9.86
N ASP A 126 -26.99 -10.48 10.31
CA ASP A 126 -26.31 -9.26 9.88
C ASP A 126 -25.54 -9.50 8.56
N LEU A 127 -25.45 -8.48 7.73
CA LEU A 127 -24.56 -8.41 6.57
C LEU A 127 -23.40 -7.47 6.91
N ILE A 128 -22.18 -7.96 6.83
CA ILE A 128 -20.99 -7.23 7.24
C ILE A 128 -20.10 -6.98 6.02
N LEU A 129 -19.79 -5.71 5.74
CA LEU A 129 -18.74 -5.32 4.80
C LEU A 129 -17.42 -5.27 5.57
N VAL A 130 -16.51 -6.18 5.24
CA VAL A 130 -15.19 -6.27 5.87
C VAL A 130 -14.15 -5.67 4.94
N GLY A 131 -13.59 -4.53 5.34
CA GLY A 131 -12.49 -3.88 4.64
C GLY A 131 -11.14 -4.50 4.98
N SER A 132 -10.18 -4.36 4.08
CA SER A 132 -8.79 -4.81 4.28
C SER A 132 -7.76 -3.68 4.14
N GLY A 133 -8.23 -2.43 4.08
CA GLY A 133 -7.35 -1.29 3.83
C GLY A 133 -6.93 -1.14 2.36
N ASP A 134 -7.75 -1.62 1.44
CA ASP A 134 -7.50 -1.50 0.01
C ASP A 134 -7.53 -0.03 -0.44
N PRO A 135 -6.40 0.55 -0.88
CA PRO A 135 -6.33 1.94 -1.30
C PRO A 135 -6.98 2.20 -2.67
N SER A 136 -7.32 1.14 -3.40
CA SER A 136 -7.95 1.22 -4.71
C SER A 136 -9.47 1.04 -4.67
N LEU A 137 -10.04 0.79 -3.48
CA LEU A 137 -11.48 0.60 -3.32
C LEU A 137 -12.23 1.89 -3.64
N ASP A 138 -13.09 1.83 -4.64
CA ASP A 138 -13.95 2.92 -5.09
C ASP A 138 -15.41 2.49 -5.22
N THR A 139 -16.25 3.38 -5.71
CA THR A 139 -17.68 3.13 -5.90
C THR A 139 -17.99 2.05 -6.95
N ASP A 140 -17.14 1.91 -7.97
CA ASP A 140 -17.33 0.90 -9.01
C ASP A 140 -17.02 -0.49 -8.46
N HIS A 141 -15.99 -0.63 -7.65
CA HIS A 141 -15.69 -1.87 -6.94
C HIS A 141 -16.82 -2.26 -5.96
N LEU A 142 -17.38 -1.27 -5.23
CA LEU A 142 -18.52 -1.51 -4.36
C LEU A 142 -19.77 -1.92 -5.15
N ALA A 143 -20.03 -1.28 -6.29
CA ALA A 143 -21.13 -1.67 -7.19
C ALA A 143 -20.94 -3.10 -7.72
N GLY A 144 -19.70 -3.47 -8.05
CA GLY A 144 -19.33 -4.84 -8.41
C GLY A 144 -19.68 -5.84 -7.31
N LEU A 145 -19.32 -5.54 -6.05
CA LEU A 145 -19.66 -6.38 -4.89
C LEU A 145 -21.17 -6.54 -4.74
N VAL A 146 -21.94 -5.46 -4.89
CA VAL A 146 -23.40 -5.53 -4.84
C VAL A 146 -23.96 -6.40 -5.97
N SER A 147 -23.42 -6.27 -7.18
CA SER A 147 -23.80 -7.10 -8.32
C SER A 147 -23.58 -8.59 -8.05
N GLU A 148 -22.42 -8.94 -7.49
CA GLU A 148 -22.15 -10.34 -7.11
C GLU A 148 -23.08 -10.82 -5.97
N LEU A 149 -23.33 -9.95 -4.99
CA LEU A 149 -24.29 -10.27 -3.93
C LEU A 149 -25.70 -10.59 -4.47
N MET A 150 -26.16 -9.80 -5.45
CA MET A 150 -27.46 -10.02 -6.09
C MET A 150 -27.54 -11.36 -6.83
N LYS A 151 -26.42 -11.83 -7.42
CA LYS A 151 -26.36 -13.15 -8.07
C LYS A 151 -26.54 -14.31 -7.09
N THR A 152 -26.27 -14.13 -5.80
CA THR A 152 -26.54 -15.14 -4.78
C THR A 152 -28.03 -15.36 -4.52
N GLY A 153 -28.88 -14.53 -5.09
CA GLY A 153 -30.33 -14.56 -4.86
C GLY A 153 -30.77 -13.83 -3.59
N LEU A 154 -29.86 -13.16 -2.89
CA LEU A 154 -30.22 -12.33 -1.73
C LEU A 154 -31.10 -11.15 -2.17
N ARG A 155 -32.22 -10.97 -1.49
CA ARG A 155 -33.20 -9.90 -1.75
C ARG A 155 -33.47 -9.02 -0.54
N SER A 156 -33.24 -9.56 0.67
CA SER A 156 -33.56 -8.86 1.91
C SER A 156 -32.64 -9.31 3.04
N VAL A 157 -32.33 -8.36 3.92
CA VAL A 157 -31.56 -8.60 5.15
C VAL A 157 -32.45 -8.20 6.34
N LYS A 158 -32.73 -9.13 7.25
CA LYS A 158 -33.52 -8.86 8.47
C LYS A 158 -32.69 -8.31 9.62
N GLY A 159 -31.34 -8.44 9.54
CA GLY A 159 -30.41 -7.90 10.51
C GLY A 159 -29.90 -6.52 10.11
N ARG A 160 -28.72 -6.18 10.62
CA ARG A 160 -28.04 -4.91 10.38
C ARG A 160 -27.10 -5.03 9.19
N PHE A 161 -26.83 -3.90 8.55
CA PHE A 161 -25.65 -3.73 7.73
C PHE A 161 -24.54 -3.10 8.58
N ILE A 162 -23.38 -3.74 8.63
CA ILE A 162 -22.26 -3.33 9.47
C ILE A 162 -21.04 -3.16 8.56
N VAL A 163 -20.26 -2.09 8.79
CA VAL A 163 -18.97 -1.90 8.16
C VAL A 163 -17.88 -2.16 9.18
N ASP A 164 -17.00 -3.11 8.87
CA ASP A 164 -15.81 -3.43 9.66
C ASP A 164 -14.57 -2.82 8.98
N GLY A 165 -14.12 -1.70 9.53
CA GLY A 165 -12.91 -1.00 9.12
C GLY A 165 -11.70 -1.26 10.02
N SER A 166 -11.74 -2.29 10.86
CA SER A 166 -10.71 -2.58 11.87
C SER A 166 -9.31 -2.89 11.31
N ALA A 167 -9.21 -3.13 10.00
CA ALA A 167 -7.93 -3.32 9.31
C ALA A 167 -7.09 -2.04 9.23
N LEU A 168 -7.71 -0.86 9.43
CA LEU A 168 -7.04 0.43 9.44
C LEU A 168 -7.24 1.14 10.77
N THR A 169 -6.18 1.74 11.28
CA THR A 169 -6.31 2.69 12.37
C THR A 169 -6.88 3.99 11.83
N MET A 170 -7.93 4.49 12.46
CA MET A 170 -8.50 5.78 12.08
C MET A 170 -7.49 6.89 12.36
N THR A 171 -7.09 7.59 11.32
CA THR A 171 -6.24 8.77 11.41
C THR A 171 -7.04 9.95 10.87
N PRO A 172 -7.45 10.89 11.72
CA PRO A 172 -8.34 11.99 11.31
C PRO A 172 -7.66 12.95 10.32
N GLN A 173 -6.35 13.07 10.39
CA GLN A 173 -5.56 13.91 9.48
C GLN A 173 -4.15 13.34 9.32
N ILE A 174 -3.52 13.62 8.19
CA ILE A 174 -2.17 13.13 7.88
C ILE A 174 -1.12 13.98 8.61
N ASP A 175 -1.40 15.25 8.76
CA ASP A 175 -0.53 16.26 9.37
C ASP A 175 -1.39 17.21 10.21
N GLU A 176 -0.94 17.55 11.42
CA GLU A 176 -1.66 18.48 12.31
C GLU A 176 -1.78 19.89 11.73
N GLU A 177 -0.89 20.27 10.81
CA GLU A 177 -0.88 21.57 10.14
C GLU A 177 -1.74 21.62 8.86
N GLN A 178 -2.31 20.48 8.43
CA GLN A 178 -3.24 20.46 7.28
C GLN A 178 -4.64 20.87 7.72
N PRO A 179 -5.25 21.84 7.01
CA PRO A 179 -6.61 22.29 7.30
C PRO A 179 -7.67 21.22 7.05
#